data_71e32327c69cf666bfc07ba762c24e1e
#
_entry.id   71e32327c69cf666bfc07ba762c24e1e
#
_cell.length_a   1.000
_cell.length_b   1.000
_cell.length_c   1.000
_cell.angle_alpha   90.00
_cell.angle_beta   90.00
_cell.angle_gamma   90.00
#
_symmetry.space_group_name_H-M   'P 1'
#
loop_
_entity.id
_entity.type
_entity.pdbx_description
1 polymer ?
#
loop_
_entity_poly.entity_id
_entity_poly.type
_entity_poly.pdbx_seq_one_letter_code
_entity_poly.pdbx_strand_id
1 'polypeptide(L)'
;PTISKIIGKDFTEYGVSVVNVRGTGLRRFAKILQRADAGETLDIRVSCMTDRDVMPNCAPAICIDQRYSDIALWPEKEKRNWKAECDFISQNERDLYLERILERANGQRVKTFVANHWTFEYDLAYAGLADELIEAIVAVRYESKNREQRIKDIQKKCEEFPDNESKSAYLYSFFSLKGTSKAEVAQHLSFILETKYASDPKALCERLPPYIRDAINYVTEQEDA
;
A
#
# COMPACT_ATOMS: atom_id res chain seq x y z
N PRO A 1 3.07 -12.41 2.65
CA PRO A 1 3.42 -13.60 3.45
C PRO A 1 4.14 -13.23 4.76
N THR A 2 5.23 -12.46 4.73
CA THR A 2 6.01 -12.13 5.93
C THR A 2 5.15 -11.46 7.01
N ILE A 3 4.39 -10.42 6.67
CA ILE A 3 3.49 -9.74 7.60
C ILE A 3 2.48 -10.74 8.19
N SER A 4 1.81 -11.55 7.37
CA SER A 4 0.82 -12.52 7.83
C SER A 4 1.42 -13.54 8.80
N LYS A 5 2.62 -14.04 8.52
CA LYS A 5 3.36 -14.94 9.39
C LYS A 5 3.69 -14.31 10.75
N ILE A 6 4.23 -13.08 10.75
CA ILE A 6 4.60 -12.39 12.00
C ILE A 6 3.37 -12.18 12.89
N ILE A 7 2.22 -11.79 12.33
CA ILE A 7 0.98 -11.56 13.10
C ILE A 7 0.21 -12.84 13.43
N GLY A 8 0.82 -14.03 13.26
CA GLY A 8 0.22 -15.32 13.61
C GLY A 8 -0.84 -15.84 12.62
N LYS A 9 -0.78 -15.37 11.37
CA LYS A 9 -1.69 -15.73 10.27
C LYS A 9 -0.89 -16.28 9.08
N ASP A 10 -0.03 -17.27 9.31
CA ASP A 10 0.82 -17.83 8.25
C ASP A 10 -0.03 -18.37 7.09
N PHE A 11 0.11 -17.79 5.93
CA PHE A 11 -0.66 -18.17 4.74
C PHE A 11 -0.49 -19.65 4.36
N THR A 12 0.65 -20.24 4.67
CA THR A 12 0.88 -21.68 4.42
C THR A 12 -0.02 -22.54 5.28
N GLU A 13 -0.20 -22.18 6.56
CA GLU A 13 -1.07 -22.91 7.49
C GLU A 13 -2.55 -22.79 7.12
N TYR A 14 -2.95 -21.66 6.53
CA TYR A 14 -4.33 -21.39 6.08
C TYR A 14 -4.58 -21.78 4.62
N GLY A 15 -3.61 -22.37 3.92
CA GLY A 15 -3.74 -22.72 2.50
C GLY A 15 -3.91 -21.54 1.55
N VAL A 16 -3.44 -20.34 1.94
CA VAL A 16 -3.57 -19.11 1.17
C VAL A 16 -2.39 -18.92 0.23
N SER A 17 -2.67 -18.71 -1.05
CA SER A 17 -1.68 -18.36 -2.08
C SER A 17 -1.74 -16.89 -2.45
N VAL A 18 -0.58 -16.25 -2.58
CA VAL A 18 -0.48 -14.85 -3.01
C VAL A 18 -0.13 -14.78 -4.49
N VAL A 19 -0.95 -14.09 -5.27
CA VAL A 19 -0.77 -13.92 -6.72
C VAL A 19 -0.63 -12.44 -7.07
N ASN A 20 0.51 -12.06 -7.67
CA ASN A 20 0.69 -10.72 -8.21
C ASN A 20 0.14 -10.65 -9.64
N VAL A 21 -1.01 -9.99 -9.81
CA VAL A 21 -1.72 -9.91 -11.10
C VAL A 21 -1.27 -8.75 -11.99
N ARG A 22 -0.35 -7.90 -11.51
CA ARG A 22 0.20 -6.70 -12.18
C ARG A 22 -0.83 -5.81 -12.86
N GLY A 23 -0.79 -4.51 -12.61
CA GLY A 23 -1.57 -3.49 -13.31
C GLY A 23 -3.09 -3.75 -13.31
N THR A 24 -3.75 -3.71 -14.47
CA THR A 24 -5.20 -3.77 -14.61
C THR A 24 -5.82 -5.18 -14.56
N GLY A 25 -5.02 -6.19 -14.25
CA GLY A 25 -5.46 -7.61 -14.27
C GLY A 25 -6.45 -8.00 -13.17
N LEU A 26 -6.53 -7.24 -12.07
CA LEU A 26 -7.30 -7.59 -10.88
C LEU A 26 -8.75 -8.04 -11.18
N ARG A 27 -9.49 -7.24 -11.94
CA ARG A 27 -10.88 -7.56 -12.34
C ARG A 27 -11.02 -8.91 -13.06
N ARG A 28 -10.09 -9.20 -13.98
CA ARG A 28 -10.11 -10.44 -14.76
C ARG A 28 -9.87 -11.65 -13.87
N PHE A 29 -8.87 -11.59 -13.03
CA PHE A 29 -8.55 -12.69 -12.10
C PHE A 29 -9.65 -12.88 -11.05
N ALA A 30 -10.18 -11.79 -10.49
CA ALA A 30 -11.29 -11.87 -9.53
C ALA A 30 -12.52 -12.58 -10.13
N LYS A 31 -12.83 -12.32 -11.40
CA LYS A 31 -13.98 -12.95 -12.08
C LYS A 31 -13.80 -14.45 -12.37
N ILE A 32 -12.58 -14.93 -12.53
CA ILE A 32 -12.31 -16.37 -12.71
C ILE A 32 -12.71 -17.15 -11.45
N LEU A 33 -12.66 -16.50 -10.28
CA LEU A 33 -12.98 -17.07 -8.98
C LEU A 33 -14.43 -16.82 -8.56
N GLN A 34 -15.26 -16.39 -9.47
CA GLN A 34 -16.71 -16.19 -9.28
C GLN A 34 -17.49 -17.04 -10.28
N ARG A 35 -18.58 -17.65 -9.82
CA ARG A 35 -19.49 -18.41 -10.71
C ARG A 35 -20.40 -17.47 -11.48
N ALA A 36 -20.72 -17.84 -12.70
CA ALA A 36 -21.70 -17.12 -13.52
C ALA A 36 -23.12 -17.27 -12.98
N ASP A 37 -23.44 -18.43 -12.41
CA ASP A 37 -24.70 -18.66 -11.71
C ASP A 37 -24.60 -18.14 -10.27
N ALA A 38 -25.46 -17.19 -9.94
CA ALA A 38 -25.51 -16.58 -8.60
C ALA A 38 -25.97 -17.57 -7.49
N GLY A 39 -26.61 -18.67 -7.84
CA GLY A 39 -27.00 -19.74 -6.92
C GLY A 39 -25.85 -20.64 -6.49
N GLU A 40 -24.73 -20.62 -7.21
CA GLU A 40 -23.53 -21.40 -6.90
C GLU A 40 -22.37 -20.48 -6.55
N THR A 41 -21.67 -20.73 -5.46
CA THR A 41 -20.45 -20.01 -5.09
C THR A 41 -19.28 -20.97 -4.93
N LEU A 42 -18.09 -20.51 -5.29
CA LEU A 42 -16.88 -21.24 -4.91
C LEU A 42 -16.63 -21.00 -3.43
N ASP A 43 -16.38 -22.06 -2.70
CA ASP A 43 -16.04 -21.99 -1.27
C ASP A 43 -14.56 -21.61 -1.07
N ILE A 44 -14.16 -20.51 -1.69
CA ILE A 44 -12.80 -19.96 -1.65
C ILE A 44 -12.91 -18.47 -1.36
N ARG A 45 -12.39 -18.02 -0.24
CA ARG A 45 -12.28 -16.59 0.05
C ARG A 45 -11.11 -15.99 -0.72
N VAL A 46 -11.36 -14.89 -1.38
CA VAL A 46 -10.36 -14.17 -2.17
C VAL A 46 -10.28 -12.72 -1.73
N SER A 47 -9.10 -12.32 -1.27
CA SER A 47 -8.79 -10.94 -0.92
C SER A 47 -8.05 -10.29 -2.09
N CYS A 48 -8.66 -9.28 -2.69
CA CYS A 48 -8.05 -8.44 -3.72
C CYS A 48 -7.51 -7.17 -3.07
N MET A 49 -6.21 -6.91 -3.17
CA MET A 49 -5.61 -5.68 -2.67
C MET A 49 -5.24 -4.76 -3.83
N THR A 50 -5.55 -3.46 -3.71
CA THR A 50 -5.24 -2.47 -4.75
C THR A 50 -4.97 -1.10 -4.16
N ASP A 51 -4.17 -0.31 -4.89
CA ASP A 51 -3.95 1.09 -4.58
C ASP A 51 -5.23 1.91 -4.82
N ARG A 52 -5.34 3.05 -4.14
CA ARG A 52 -6.42 4.03 -4.33
C ARG A 52 -6.18 4.91 -5.55
N ASP A 53 -4.90 5.09 -5.94
CA ASP A 53 -4.48 5.93 -7.06
C ASP A 53 -4.94 7.40 -6.99
N VAL A 54 -5.11 7.92 -5.77
CA VAL A 54 -5.42 9.33 -5.49
C VAL A 54 -4.35 9.88 -4.56
N MET A 55 -3.56 10.82 -5.05
CA MET A 55 -2.48 11.45 -4.28
C MET A 55 -3.02 12.35 -3.17
N PRO A 56 -2.40 12.40 -1.99
CA PRO A 56 -2.56 13.53 -1.08
C PRO A 56 -2.19 14.84 -1.76
N ASN A 57 -2.80 15.94 -1.35
CA ASN A 57 -2.58 17.24 -2.00
C ASN A 57 -1.12 17.75 -1.92
N CYS A 58 -0.34 17.31 -0.95
CA CYS A 58 1.08 17.62 -0.83
C CYS A 58 1.97 16.83 -1.81
N ALA A 59 1.52 15.65 -2.24
CA ALA A 59 2.36 14.72 -2.99
C ALA A 59 2.81 15.22 -4.38
N PRO A 60 2.02 15.94 -5.18
CA PRO A 60 2.49 16.48 -6.45
C PRO A 60 3.74 17.36 -6.32
N ALA A 61 3.78 18.22 -5.30
CA ALA A 61 4.94 19.08 -5.04
C ALA A 61 6.19 18.29 -4.63
N ILE A 62 6.00 17.22 -3.89
CA ILE A 62 7.10 16.40 -3.33
C ILE A 62 7.60 15.36 -4.34
N CYS A 63 6.67 14.73 -5.06
CA CYS A 63 6.98 13.57 -5.90
C CYS A 63 7.19 13.89 -7.38
N ILE A 64 6.67 15.03 -7.86
CA ILE A 64 6.67 15.39 -9.29
C ILE A 64 7.48 16.65 -9.54
N ASP A 65 7.01 17.78 -9.04
CA ASP A 65 7.64 19.09 -9.27
C ASP A 65 7.27 20.06 -8.15
N GLN A 66 8.27 20.69 -7.53
CA GLN A 66 8.08 21.65 -6.43
C GLN A 66 7.14 22.83 -6.78
N ARG A 67 7.02 23.18 -8.07
CA ARG A 67 6.05 24.19 -8.53
C ARG A 67 4.61 23.84 -8.20
N TYR A 68 4.31 22.57 -8.04
CA TYR A 68 2.99 22.08 -7.68
C TYR A 68 2.65 22.26 -6.19
N SER A 69 3.47 23.00 -5.43
CA SER A 69 3.08 23.53 -4.11
C SER A 69 1.91 24.51 -4.19
N ASP A 70 1.75 25.18 -5.33
CA ASP A 70 0.59 25.99 -5.65
C ASP A 70 -0.34 25.20 -6.59
N ILE A 71 -1.55 24.89 -6.11
CA ILE A 71 -2.57 24.15 -6.89
C ILE A 71 -2.95 24.89 -8.18
N ALA A 72 -2.87 26.23 -8.18
CA ALA A 72 -3.16 27.02 -9.37
C ALA A 72 -2.17 26.76 -10.53
N LEU A 73 -1.00 26.22 -10.24
CA LEU A 73 0.00 25.85 -11.24
C LEU A 73 -0.12 24.40 -11.73
N TRP A 74 -1.10 23.64 -11.21
CA TRP A 74 -1.31 22.28 -11.65
C TRP A 74 -1.85 22.24 -13.09
N PRO A 75 -1.40 21.28 -13.90
CA PRO A 75 -2.03 21.04 -15.20
C PRO A 75 -3.51 20.72 -15.02
N GLU A 76 -4.31 21.05 -16.03
CA GLU A 76 -5.72 20.65 -16.06
C GLU A 76 -5.86 19.12 -15.84
N LYS A 77 -6.93 18.71 -15.17
CA LYS A 77 -7.18 17.31 -14.77
C LYS A 77 -7.08 16.33 -15.94
N GLU A 78 -7.49 16.75 -17.13
CA GLU A 78 -7.46 15.97 -18.37
C GLU A 78 -6.06 15.84 -18.99
N LYS A 79 -5.13 16.73 -18.60
CA LYS A 79 -3.75 16.81 -19.14
C LYS A 79 -2.73 16.10 -18.26
N ARG A 80 -3.13 15.57 -17.12
CA ARG A 80 -2.25 14.87 -16.19
C ARG A 80 -2.65 13.41 -16.01
N ASN A 81 -1.67 12.56 -15.75
CA ASN A 81 -1.86 11.12 -15.55
C ASN A 81 -2.04 10.72 -14.07
N TRP A 82 -2.28 11.69 -13.20
CA TRP A 82 -2.48 11.50 -11.77
C TRP A 82 -3.71 12.26 -11.28
N LYS A 83 -4.27 11.79 -10.16
CA LYS A 83 -5.37 12.41 -9.43
C LYS A 83 -4.89 12.79 -8.04
N ALA A 84 -5.44 13.86 -7.48
CA ALA A 84 -5.23 14.26 -6.11
C ALA A 84 -6.57 14.46 -5.38
N GLU A 85 -6.51 14.56 -4.08
CA GLU A 85 -7.72 14.69 -3.25
C GLU A 85 -8.56 15.91 -3.58
N CYS A 86 -7.91 17.03 -3.92
CA CYS A 86 -8.60 18.25 -4.34
C CYS A 86 -9.32 18.16 -5.69
N ASP A 87 -9.13 17.07 -6.45
CA ASP A 87 -9.88 16.83 -7.67
C ASP A 87 -11.35 16.44 -7.44
N PHE A 88 -11.67 16.09 -6.21
CA PHE A 88 -13.02 15.72 -5.79
C PHE A 88 -13.69 16.90 -5.09
N ILE A 89 -14.81 17.35 -5.65
CA ILE A 89 -15.54 18.51 -5.16
C ILE A 89 -16.25 18.20 -3.84
N SER A 90 -16.64 16.95 -3.61
CA SER A 90 -17.40 16.52 -2.44
C SER A 90 -16.98 15.15 -1.91
N GLN A 91 -17.35 14.87 -0.66
CA GLN A 91 -17.19 13.53 -0.08
C GLN A 91 -17.93 12.47 -0.91
N ASN A 92 -19.15 12.78 -1.36
CA ASN A 92 -19.94 11.86 -2.20
C ASN A 92 -19.22 11.47 -3.49
N GLU A 93 -18.49 12.39 -4.12
CA GLU A 93 -17.70 12.07 -5.32
C GLU A 93 -16.52 11.13 -5.00
N ARG A 94 -15.89 11.30 -3.84
CA ARG A 94 -14.85 10.38 -3.35
C ARG A 94 -15.40 9.00 -3.05
N ASP A 95 -16.57 8.92 -2.43
CA ASP A 95 -17.23 7.66 -2.07
C ASP A 95 -17.63 6.90 -3.35
N LEU A 96 -18.23 7.58 -4.33
CA LEU A 96 -18.53 6.99 -5.63
C LEU A 96 -17.28 6.51 -6.38
N TYR A 97 -16.15 7.20 -6.23
CA TYR A 97 -14.90 6.76 -6.81
C TYR A 97 -14.41 5.45 -6.16
N LEU A 98 -14.48 5.35 -4.83
CA LEU A 98 -14.12 4.13 -4.10
C LEU A 98 -15.07 2.97 -4.43
N GLU A 99 -16.37 3.21 -4.48
CA GLU A 99 -17.37 2.21 -4.88
C GLU A 99 -17.04 1.62 -6.25
N ARG A 100 -16.69 2.46 -7.22
CA ARG A 100 -16.27 2.00 -8.56
C ARG A 100 -15.01 1.12 -8.53
N ILE A 101 -14.07 1.35 -7.61
CA ILE A 101 -12.91 0.49 -7.43
C ILE A 101 -13.35 -0.86 -6.87
N LEU A 102 -14.19 -0.86 -5.85
CA LEU A 102 -14.70 -2.06 -5.19
C LEU A 102 -15.53 -2.93 -6.16
N GLU A 103 -16.45 -2.32 -6.90
CA GLU A 103 -17.33 -3.01 -7.86
C GLU A 103 -16.57 -3.75 -8.98
N ARG A 104 -15.33 -3.34 -9.27
CA ARG A 104 -14.54 -3.98 -10.34
C ARG A 104 -14.25 -5.45 -10.08
N ALA A 105 -14.09 -5.83 -8.83
CA ALA A 105 -13.66 -7.18 -8.45
C ALA A 105 -14.58 -7.85 -7.43
N ASN A 106 -15.30 -7.10 -6.60
CA ASN A 106 -16.18 -7.66 -5.58
C ASN A 106 -17.28 -8.54 -6.16
N GLY A 107 -17.59 -9.62 -5.47
CA GLY A 107 -18.69 -10.51 -5.76
C GLY A 107 -18.52 -11.87 -5.10
N GLN A 108 -19.59 -12.48 -4.65
CA GLN A 108 -19.57 -13.77 -3.94
C GLN A 108 -18.58 -13.74 -2.77
N ARG A 109 -17.56 -14.60 -2.76
CA ARG A 109 -16.51 -14.66 -1.74
C ARG A 109 -15.24 -13.87 -2.13
N VAL A 110 -15.32 -12.99 -3.14
CA VAL A 110 -14.23 -12.09 -3.54
C VAL A 110 -14.48 -10.71 -2.94
N LYS A 111 -13.55 -10.22 -2.13
CA LYS A 111 -13.58 -8.86 -1.55
C LYS A 111 -12.34 -8.06 -1.93
N THR A 112 -12.53 -6.78 -2.19
CA THR A 112 -11.46 -5.84 -2.50
C THR A 112 -11.15 -4.97 -1.29
N PHE A 113 -9.87 -4.83 -0.99
CA PHE A 113 -9.31 -4.00 0.06
C PHE A 113 -8.45 -2.91 -0.61
N VAL A 114 -8.88 -1.68 -0.47
CA VAL A 114 -8.26 -0.52 -1.13
C VAL A 114 -7.36 0.20 -0.14
N ALA A 115 -6.18 0.63 -0.58
CA ALA A 115 -5.29 1.46 0.21
C ALA A 115 -6.02 2.66 0.83
N ASN A 116 -5.77 2.91 2.11
CA ASN A 116 -6.54 3.90 2.87
C ASN A 116 -6.33 5.33 2.35
N HIS A 117 -5.09 5.66 1.96
CA HIS A 117 -4.74 7.01 1.52
C HIS A 117 -4.35 7.03 0.05
N TRP A 118 -3.29 6.31 -0.35
CA TRP A 118 -2.78 6.42 -1.72
C TRP A 118 -2.31 5.09 -2.30
N THR A 119 -1.08 4.67 -1.94
CA THR A 119 -0.45 3.42 -2.42
C THR A 119 -0.02 2.56 -1.24
N PHE A 120 0.31 1.30 -1.53
CA PHE A 120 0.78 0.37 -0.53
C PHE A 120 2.00 0.90 0.26
N GLU A 121 3.01 1.42 -0.44
CA GLU A 121 4.24 1.90 0.18
C GLU A 121 4.01 3.19 0.98
N TYR A 122 3.16 4.08 0.46
CA TYR A 122 2.77 5.29 1.17
C TYR A 122 2.04 4.96 2.47
N ASP A 123 1.07 4.06 2.40
CA ASP A 123 0.25 3.70 3.55
C ASP A 123 1.05 2.97 4.63
N LEU A 124 2.06 2.17 4.27
CA LEU A 124 2.99 1.57 5.26
C LEU A 124 3.76 2.65 6.03
N ALA A 125 4.31 3.64 5.33
CA ALA A 125 4.99 4.76 5.97
C ALA A 125 4.04 5.55 6.87
N TYR A 126 2.84 5.85 6.36
CA TYR A 126 1.82 6.64 7.06
C TYR A 126 1.32 5.96 8.34
N ALA A 127 1.16 4.65 8.32
CA ALA A 127 0.65 3.87 9.46
C ALA A 127 1.68 3.64 10.57
N GLY A 128 2.98 3.96 10.34
CA GLY A 128 4.00 3.89 11.39
C GLY A 128 5.20 3.00 11.10
N LEU A 129 5.36 2.52 9.85
CA LEU A 129 6.52 1.75 9.40
C LEU A 129 7.51 2.59 8.57
N ALA A 130 7.56 3.91 8.83
CA ALA A 130 8.43 4.83 8.12
C ALA A 130 9.93 4.50 8.30
N ASP A 131 10.37 4.18 9.52
CA ASP A 131 11.76 3.86 9.81
C ASP A 131 12.18 2.55 9.13
N GLU A 132 11.35 1.51 9.18
CA GLU A 132 11.59 0.24 8.50
C GLU A 132 11.66 0.41 6.99
N LEU A 133 10.82 1.28 6.45
CA LEU A 133 10.82 1.59 5.02
C LEU A 133 12.08 2.38 4.61
N ILE A 134 12.54 3.33 5.44
CA ILE A 134 13.81 4.05 5.24
C ILE A 134 14.99 3.08 5.19
N GLU A 135 15.08 2.18 6.19
CA GLU A 135 16.14 1.17 6.22
C GLU A 135 16.13 0.29 4.96
N ALA A 136 14.95 -0.17 4.52
CA ALA A 136 14.80 -0.99 3.33
C ALA A 136 15.18 -0.24 2.04
N ILE A 137 14.74 1.02 1.87
CA ILE A 137 15.11 1.88 0.74
C ILE A 137 16.63 2.10 0.70
N VAL A 138 17.23 2.42 1.84
CA VAL A 138 18.67 2.66 1.94
C VAL A 138 19.45 1.39 1.65
N ALA A 139 18.98 0.23 2.07
CA ALA A 139 19.63 -1.05 1.80
C ALA A 139 19.73 -1.35 0.29
N VAL A 140 18.74 -0.91 -0.50
CA VAL A 140 18.73 -1.09 -1.96
C VAL A 140 19.57 -0.03 -2.67
N ARG A 141 19.53 1.21 -2.22
CA ARG A 141 20.10 2.35 -2.96
C ARG A 141 21.56 2.65 -2.68
N TYR A 142 22.05 2.25 -1.51
CA TYR A 142 23.37 2.70 -1.04
C TYR A 142 24.27 1.55 -0.62
N GLU A 143 25.57 1.71 -0.89
CA GLU A 143 26.58 0.78 -0.39
C GLU A 143 26.59 0.71 1.14
N SER A 144 26.89 -0.45 1.70
CA SER A 144 26.82 -0.73 3.15
C SER A 144 27.56 0.27 4.01
N LYS A 145 28.74 0.75 3.57
CA LYS A 145 29.55 1.75 4.30
C LYS A 145 28.85 3.10 4.51
N ASN A 146 27.85 3.42 3.67
CA ASN A 146 27.17 4.71 3.69
C ASN A 146 25.76 4.64 4.30
N ARG A 147 25.24 3.43 4.60
CA ARG A 147 23.83 3.22 4.95
C ARG A 147 23.45 3.94 6.24
N GLU A 148 24.24 3.83 7.29
CA GLU A 148 23.92 4.45 8.57
C GLU A 148 23.76 5.98 8.45
N GLN A 149 24.69 6.63 7.74
CA GLN A 149 24.59 8.07 7.53
C GLN A 149 23.38 8.44 6.68
N ARG A 150 23.07 7.65 5.64
CA ARG A 150 21.91 7.89 4.78
C ARG A 150 20.57 7.73 5.50
N ILE A 151 20.47 6.76 6.41
CA ILE A 151 19.28 6.62 7.27
C ILE A 151 19.08 7.89 8.07
N LYS A 152 20.13 8.38 8.77
CA LYS A 152 20.08 9.61 9.57
C LYS A 152 19.72 10.83 8.73
N ASP A 153 20.29 10.96 7.51
CA ASP A 153 20.01 12.07 6.61
C ASP A 153 18.53 12.09 6.19
N ILE A 154 17.96 10.91 5.85
CA ILE A 154 16.56 10.78 5.44
C ILE A 154 15.63 11.04 6.63
N GLN A 155 15.92 10.47 7.80
CA GLN A 155 15.15 10.70 9.02
C GLN A 155 15.13 12.19 9.37
N LYS A 156 16.29 12.86 9.36
CA LYS A 156 16.38 14.31 9.58
C LYS A 156 15.55 15.09 8.58
N LYS A 157 15.57 14.68 7.29
CA LYS A 157 14.74 15.33 6.27
C LYS A 157 13.25 15.12 6.52
N CYS A 158 12.85 13.96 7.04
CA CYS A 158 11.46 13.70 7.44
C CYS A 158 11.00 14.62 8.58
N GLU A 159 11.89 15.00 9.49
CA GLU A 159 11.58 15.92 10.60
C GLU A 159 11.28 17.36 10.12
N GLU A 160 11.77 17.75 8.93
CA GLU A 160 11.51 19.06 8.35
C GLU A 160 10.08 19.19 7.79
N PHE A 161 9.36 18.10 7.56
CA PHE A 161 7.99 18.14 7.07
C PHE A 161 7.00 18.38 8.22
N PRO A 162 5.93 19.19 7.97
CA PRO A 162 5.02 19.61 9.00
C PRO A 162 4.09 18.51 9.50
N ASP A 163 3.83 17.51 8.66
CA ASP A 163 2.82 16.48 8.89
C ASP A 163 3.25 15.10 8.37
N ASN A 164 2.48 14.09 8.75
CA ASN A 164 2.74 12.70 8.38
C ASN A 164 2.45 12.42 6.90
N GLU A 165 1.53 13.16 6.28
CA GLU A 165 1.22 13.02 4.85
C GLU A 165 2.44 13.40 4.00
N SER A 166 3.03 14.55 4.28
CA SER A 166 4.22 15.04 3.58
C SER A 166 5.44 14.15 3.78
N LYS A 167 5.64 13.64 5.03
CA LYS A 167 6.70 12.66 5.33
C LYS A 167 6.53 11.39 4.51
N SER A 168 5.33 10.84 4.48
CA SER A 168 5.03 9.61 3.74
C SER A 168 5.14 9.81 2.22
N ALA A 169 4.73 10.98 1.71
CA ALA A 169 4.92 11.33 0.32
C ALA A 169 6.41 11.46 -0.05
N TYR A 170 7.22 12.04 0.84
CA TYR A 170 8.66 12.10 0.64
C TYR A 170 9.29 10.70 0.59
N LEU A 171 8.92 9.80 1.48
CA LEU A 171 9.42 8.42 1.44
C LEU A 171 8.93 7.69 0.17
N TYR A 172 7.68 7.90 -0.23
CA TYR A 172 7.18 7.35 -1.49
C TYR A 172 7.94 7.87 -2.71
N SER A 173 8.43 9.12 -2.70
CA SER A 173 9.16 9.72 -3.83
C SER A 173 10.41 8.91 -4.24
N PHE A 174 11.03 8.18 -3.30
CA PHE A 174 12.16 7.32 -3.60
C PHE A 174 11.84 6.21 -4.62
N PHE A 175 10.59 5.75 -4.67
CA PHE A 175 10.14 4.72 -5.63
C PHE A 175 9.98 5.25 -7.06
N SER A 176 9.90 6.57 -7.24
CA SER A 176 9.90 7.22 -8.55
C SER A 176 11.30 7.45 -9.11
N LEU A 177 12.33 7.29 -8.29
CA LEU A 177 13.72 7.49 -8.69
C LEU A 177 14.30 6.24 -9.36
N LYS A 178 15.12 6.44 -10.39
CA LYS A 178 15.89 5.35 -11.01
C LYS A 178 16.73 4.62 -9.95
N GLY A 179 16.77 3.30 -10.03
CA GLY A 179 17.58 2.46 -9.14
C GLY A 179 16.89 2.06 -7.83
N THR A 180 15.61 2.37 -7.64
CA THR A 180 14.83 1.84 -6.52
C THR A 180 13.86 0.77 -7.04
N SER A 181 14.21 -0.48 -6.83
CA SER A 181 13.32 -1.61 -7.16
C SER A 181 12.34 -1.84 -6.02
N LYS A 182 11.03 -1.71 -6.28
CA LYS A 182 9.98 -2.02 -5.30
C LYS A 182 10.09 -3.46 -4.76
N ALA A 183 10.46 -4.41 -5.63
CA ALA A 183 10.61 -5.82 -5.24
C ALA A 183 11.80 -6.01 -4.28
N GLU A 184 12.94 -5.38 -4.54
CA GLU A 184 14.10 -5.45 -3.65
C GLU A 184 13.84 -4.75 -2.33
N VAL A 185 13.19 -3.57 -2.33
CA VAL A 185 12.78 -2.90 -1.09
C VAL A 185 11.84 -3.79 -0.29
N ALA A 186 10.87 -4.46 -0.93
CA ALA A 186 9.96 -5.37 -0.24
C ALA A 186 10.68 -6.57 0.39
N GLN A 187 11.72 -7.11 -0.24
CA GLN A 187 12.55 -8.18 0.32
C GLN A 187 13.32 -7.70 1.56
N HIS A 188 13.98 -6.54 1.48
CA HIS A 188 14.67 -5.97 2.63
C HIS A 188 13.71 -5.61 3.76
N LEU A 189 12.56 -5.02 3.43
CA LEU A 189 11.53 -4.71 4.40
C LEU A 189 11.03 -5.99 5.11
N SER A 190 10.81 -7.06 4.37
CA SER A 190 10.42 -8.35 4.95
C SER A 190 11.42 -8.84 5.99
N PHE A 191 12.71 -8.81 5.68
CA PHE A 191 13.77 -9.18 6.61
C PHE A 191 13.82 -8.28 7.85
N ILE A 192 13.67 -6.96 7.66
CA ILE A 192 13.66 -6.00 8.76
C ILE A 192 12.46 -6.25 9.69
N LEU A 193 11.27 -6.47 9.12
CA LEU A 193 10.07 -6.75 9.89
C LEU A 193 10.20 -8.07 10.69
N GLU A 194 10.71 -9.14 10.09
CA GLU A 194 10.99 -10.39 10.81
C GLU A 194 11.96 -10.17 11.96
N THR A 195 13.05 -9.42 11.73
CA THR A 195 14.06 -9.17 12.76
C THR A 195 13.51 -8.34 13.92
N LYS A 196 12.70 -7.32 13.63
CA LYS A 196 12.20 -6.38 14.65
C LYS A 196 10.95 -6.86 15.38
N TYR A 197 10.06 -7.57 14.70
CA TYR A 197 8.72 -7.85 15.20
C TYR A 197 8.39 -9.33 15.43
N ALA A 198 9.31 -10.26 15.17
CA ALA A 198 9.06 -11.68 15.43
C ALA A 198 8.74 -11.97 16.91
N SER A 199 9.32 -11.20 17.84
CA SER A 199 9.06 -11.30 19.28
C SER A 199 7.92 -10.41 19.77
N ASP A 200 7.43 -9.48 18.95
CA ASP A 200 6.32 -8.56 19.28
C ASP A 200 5.38 -8.36 18.08
N PRO A 201 4.60 -9.40 17.73
CA PRO A 201 3.63 -9.34 16.63
C PRO A 201 2.57 -8.25 16.81
N LYS A 202 2.23 -7.92 18.06
CA LYS A 202 1.23 -6.91 18.39
C LYS A 202 1.69 -5.53 17.96
N ALA A 203 2.95 -5.17 18.24
CA ALA A 203 3.53 -3.90 17.83
C ALA A 203 3.52 -3.74 16.30
N LEU A 204 3.76 -4.81 15.53
CA LEU A 204 3.60 -4.76 14.08
C LEU A 204 2.13 -4.54 13.69
N CYS A 205 1.22 -5.29 14.29
CA CYS A 205 -0.20 -5.21 13.97
C CYS A 205 -0.77 -3.80 14.17
N GLU A 206 -0.34 -3.08 15.21
CA GLU A 206 -0.74 -1.71 15.50
C GLU A 206 -0.23 -0.69 14.46
N ARG A 207 0.88 -1.00 13.78
CA ARG A 207 1.53 -0.16 12.75
C ARG A 207 1.14 -0.53 11.32
N LEU A 208 0.30 -1.52 11.14
CA LEU A 208 -0.17 -1.90 9.80
C LEU A 208 -1.38 -1.06 9.38
N PRO A 209 -1.45 -0.64 8.11
CA PRO A 209 -2.67 -0.09 7.54
C PRO A 209 -3.85 -1.03 7.74
N PRO A 210 -5.04 -0.51 8.15
CA PRO A 210 -6.22 -1.34 8.41
C PRO A 210 -6.58 -2.27 7.25
N TYR A 211 -6.58 -1.78 6.02
CA TYR A 211 -6.95 -2.59 4.85
C TYR A 211 -6.05 -3.83 4.65
N ILE A 212 -4.77 -3.78 5.07
CA ILE A 212 -3.86 -4.93 4.98
C ILE A 212 -4.25 -5.98 6.03
N ARG A 213 -4.53 -5.56 7.27
CA ARG A 213 -5.00 -6.45 8.34
C ARG A 213 -6.32 -7.11 7.97
N ASP A 214 -7.26 -6.32 7.46
CA ASP A 214 -8.58 -6.78 7.07
C ASP A 214 -8.50 -7.77 5.90
N ALA A 215 -7.61 -7.49 4.92
CA ALA A 215 -7.34 -8.39 3.81
C ALA A 215 -6.77 -9.74 4.25
N ILE A 216 -5.83 -9.73 5.20
CA ILE A 216 -5.25 -10.95 5.78
C ILE A 216 -6.31 -11.70 6.58
N ASN A 217 -7.01 -11.02 7.47
CA ASN A 217 -8.06 -11.63 8.31
C ASN A 217 -9.12 -12.30 7.44
N TYR A 218 -9.60 -11.63 6.41
CA TYR A 218 -10.64 -12.16 5.54
C TYR A 218 -10.31 -13.53 4.93
N VAL A 219 -9.07 -13.76 4.51
CA VAL A 219 -8.67 -15.04 3.89
C VAL A 219 -8.18 -16.09 4.92
N THR A 220 -7.97 -15.69 6.17
CA THR A 220 -7.52 -16.58 7.25
C THR A 220 -8.57 -16.81 8.32
N GLU A 221 -9.77 -16.23 8.21
CA GLU A 221 -10.89 -16.59 9.08
C GLU A 221 -11.34 -18.02 8.75
N GLN A 222 -11.39 -18.86 9.78
CA GLN A 222 -12.06 -20.16 9.68
C GLN A 222 -13.56 -19.93 9.86
N GLU A 223 -14.38 -20.53 9.02
CA GLU A 223 -15.81 -20.64 9.32
C GLU A 223 -15.94 -21.68 10.43
N ASP A 224 -16.62 -21.31 11.50
CA ASP A 224 -17.02 -22.28 12.51
C ASP A 224 -17.85 -23.36 11.81
N ALA A 225 -17.33 -24.60 11.84
CA ALA A 225 -17.93 -25.76 11.18
C ALA A 225 -19.19 -26.23 11.93
#